data_25cfa8682c837b44a4a13d4d5e3ee4c7
#
_entry.id   25cfa8682c837b44a4a13d4d5e3ee4c7
#
_cell.length_a   1.000
_cell.length_b   1.000
_cell.length_c   1.000
_cell.angle_alpha   90.00
_cell.angle_beta   90.00
_cell.angle_gamma   90.00
#
_symmetry.space_group_name_H-M   'P 1'
#
loop_
_entity.id
_entity.type
_entity.pdbx_description
1 polymer ?
#
loop_
_entity_poly.entity_id
_entity_poly.type
_entity_poly.pdbx_seq_one_letter_code
_entity_poly.pdbx_strand_id
1 'polypeptide(L)'
;TTNAGAWRAFINTAYPVGATMRSIALQGSFTQVTAGGNVSRLVESQTLNATGDLERRSVVNNDKCGNCHEQLSLHGGSRVQNIDVCVMCHNPNLSTSGRGADPANLLLASSDADDYGPDPLLFPESSNHFKFMIHGIHAAAFRTTPYEFVRDRGTSGVYYYNWSHVTFPGIVSDCRTCHDEGTYELPLEEGLLPTTIRTTTGNANETRQQIAAAR
;
A
#
# COMPACT_ATOMS: atom_id res chain seq x y z
N THR A 1 0.72 -27.69 -19.40
CA THR A 1 2.10 -27.74 -18.89
C THR A 1 3.00 -28.32 -19.97
N THR A 2 3.68 -27.51 -20.70
CA THR A 2 4.39 -27.96 -21.90
C THR A 2 5.89 -28.07 -21.73
N ASN A 3 6.45 -27.63 -20.64
CA ASN A 3 7.84 -27.93 -20.29
C ASN A 3 8.03 -27.81 -18.79
N ALA A 4 8.85 -28.67 -18.21
CA ALA A 4 9.19 -28.60 -16.80
C ALA A 4 9.72 -27.21 -16.46
N GLY A 5 8.96 -26.47 -15.67
CA GLY A 5 9.34 -25.16 -15.17
C GLY A 5 8.79 -23.92 -15.92
N ALA A 6 8.00 -24.10 -16.98
CA ALA A 6 7.38 -22.96 -17.67
C ALA A 6 5.88 -22.84 -17.32
N TRP A 7 5.46 -21.67 -16.87
CA TRP A 7 4.07 -21.34 -16.58
C TRP A 7 3.58 -20.24 -17.52
N ARG A 8 2.33 -20.33 -17.93
CA ARG A 8 1.65 -19.30 -18.72
C ARG A 8 0.38 -18.90 -18.01
N ALA A 9 0.22 -17.60 -17.83
CA ALA A 9 -1.03 -16.99 -17.37
C ALA A 9 -1.71 -16.30 -18.55
N PHE A 10 -3.02 -16.46 -18.65
CA PHE A 10 -3.85 -15.78 -19.64
C PHE A 10 -4.79 -14.82 -18.95
N ILE A 11 -4.81 -13.56 -19.39
CA ILE A 11 -5.75 -12.56 -18.95
C ILE A 11 -6.89 -12.57 -19.96
N ASN A 12 -8.11 -12.93 -19.50
CA ASN A 12 -9.27 -13.02 -20.37
C ASN A 12 -9.91 -11.66 -20.69
N THR A 13 -9.42 -10.59 -20.09
CA THR A 13 -9.90 -9.22 -20.34
C THR A 13 -8.82 -8.46 -21.08
N ALA A 14 -9.12 -7.98 -22.26
CA ALA A 14 -8.21 -7.13 -23.02
C ALA A 14 -8.10 -5.75 -22.37
N TYR A 15 -6.92 -5.13 -22.46
CA TYR A 15 -6.80 -3.72 -22.13
C TYR A 15 -7.64 -2.88 -23.11
N PRO A 16 -8.21 -1.76 -22.64
CA PRO A 16 -8.89 -0.82 -23.54
C PRO A 16 -7.98 -0.39 -24.68
N VAL A 17 -8.55 -0.15 -25.85
CA VAL A 17 -7.81 0.39 -27.01
C VAL A 17 -7.18 1.72 -26.61
N GLY A 18 -5.91 1.90 -26.91
CA GLY A 18 -5.14 3.09 -26.55
C GLY A 18 -4.70 3.15 -25.07
N ALA A 19 -4.88 2.08 -24.31
CA ALA A 19 -4.38 2.02 -22.94
C ALA A 19 -2.85 2.13 -22.91
N THR A 20 -2.34 2.97 -22.04
CA THR A 20 -0.91 3.25 -21.84
C THR A 20 -0.51 2.94 -20.41
N MET A 21 0.78 2.75 -20.15
CA MET A 21 1.35 2.53 -18.82
C MET A 21 0.65 1.40 -18.02
N ARG A 22 0.32 0.31 -18.70
CA ARG A 22 -0.27 -0.86 -18.05
C ARG A 22 0.81 -1.86 -17.66
N SER A 23 0.75 -2.29 -16.42
CA SER A 23 1.69 -3.27 -15.88
C SER A 23 0.94 -4.47 -15.31
N ILE A 24 1.59 -5.61 -15.32
CA ILE A 24 1.12 -6.85 -14.69
C ILE A 24 2.07 -7.13 -13.54
N ALA A 25 1.53 -7.48 -12.39
CA ALA A 25 2.30 -7.95 -11.24
C ALA A 25 2.08 -9.45 -11.02
N LEU A 26 3.16 -10.16 -10.76
CA LEU A 26 3.15 -11.53 -10.29
C LEU A 26 3.59 -11.56 -8.84
N GLN A 27 2.79 -12.19 -8.00
CA GLN A 27 3.09 -12.41 -6.60
C GLN A 27 2.70 -13.82 -6.21
N GLY A 28 3.32 -14.39 -5.19
CA GLY A 28 2.94 -15.72 -4.75
C GLY A 28 3.92 -16.37 -3.80
N SER A 29 3.64 -17.64 -3.58
CA SER A 29 4.46 -18.54 -2.79
C SER A 29 4.43 -19.92 -3.40
N PHE A 30 5.38 -20.76 -3.04
CA PHE A 30 5.35 -22.19 -3.36
C PHE A 30 5.60 -23.03 -2.11
N THR A 31 5.17 -24.24 -2.15
CA THR A 31 5.42 -25.20 -1.06
C THR A 31 6.67 -26.00 -1.39
N GLN A 32 7.67 -25.89 -0.54
CA GLN A 32 8.86 -26.72 -0.59
C GLN A 32 8.66 -27.92 0.32
N VAL A 33 8.84 -29.12 -0.22
CA VAL A 33 8.87 -30.35 0.56
C VAL A 33 10.28 -30.52 1.13
N THR A 34 10.39 -30.60 2.43
CA THR A 34 11.65 -30.81 3.15
C THR A 34 11.57 -32.08 4.00
N ALA A 35 12.71 -32.52 4.53
CA ALA A 35 12.75 -33.65 5.45
C ALA A 35 11.94 -33.39 6.76
N GLY A 36 11.78 -32.11 7.15
CA GLY A 36 11.00 -31.69 8.31
C GLY A 36 9.54 -31.41 8.02
N GLY A 37 9.04 -31.64 6.79
CA GLY A 37 7.69 -31.35 6.36
C GLY A 37 7.59 -30.27 5.28
N ASN A 38 6.38 -29.83 4.98
CA ASN A 38 6.11 -28.83 3.97
C ASN A 38 6.35 -27.42 4.53
N VAL A 39 7.12 -26.63 3.81
CA VAL A 39 7.43 -25.23 4.15
C VAL A 39 6.95 -24.32 3.03
N SER A 40 6.13 -23.32 3.34
CA SER A 40 5.78 -22.26 2.39
C SER A 40 6.97 -21.34 2.18
N ARG A 41 7.32 -21.11 0.94
CA ARG A 41 8.38 -20.17 0.52
C ARG A 41 7.76 -19.01 -0.25
N LEU A 42 8.04 -17.82 0.19
CA LEU A 42 7.65 -16.61 -0.52
C LEU A 42 8.53 -16.43 -1.75
N VAL A 43 7.93 -15.89 -2.80
CA VAL A 43 8.63 -15.55 -4.05
C VAL A 43 8.69 -14.04 -4.14
N GLU A 44 9.84 -13.50 -4.50
CA GLU A 44 9.98 -12.09 -4.82
C GLU A 44 8.99 -11.72 -5.92
N SER A 45 8.22 -10.68 -5.67
CA SER A 45 7.20 -10.22 -6.61
C SER A 45 7.86 -9.60 -7.84
N GLN A 46 7.26 -9.80 -8.99
CA GLN A 46 7.76 -9.30 -10.27
C GLN A 46 6.73 -8.41 -10.95
N THR A 47 7.19 -7.43 -11.70
CA THR A 47 6.36 -6.58 -12.54
C THR A 47 6.80 -6.67 -13.99
N LEU A 48 5.86 -6.52 -14.90
CA LEU A 48 6.10 -6.46 -16.34
C LEU A 48 5.22 -5.36 -16.94
N ASN A 49 5.81 -4.48 -17.73
CA ASN A 49 5.08 -3.50 -18.52
C ASN A 49 4.37 -4.19 -19.67
N ALA A 50 3.03 -4.17 -19.65
CA ALA A 50 2.21 -4.92 -20.60
C ALA A 50 1.97 -4.16 -21.91
N THR A 51 1.94 -2.83 -21.89
CA THR A 51 1.73 -1.99 -23.07
C THR A 51 3.03 -1.55 -23.74
N GLY A 52 4.15 -1.61 -23.04
CA GLY A 52 5.49 -1.37 -23.59
C GLY A 52 5.79 0.07 -24.04
N ASP A 53 4.87 1.00 -23.77
CA ASP A 53 4.95 2.38 -24.27
C ASP A 53 5.69 3.34 -23.33
N LEU A 54 5.54 3.14 -22.02
CA LEU A 54 6.20 3.94 -20.99
C LEU A 54 6.57 3.08 -19.79
N GLU A 55 7.69 3.41 -19.18
CA GLU A 55 8.07 2.86 -17.88
C GLU A 55 7.70 3.84 -16.77
N ARG A 56 7.29 3.29 -15.64
CA ARG A 56 7.16 4.10 -14.45
C ARG A 56 8.54 4.53 -13.98
N ARG A 57 8.69 5.82 -13.65
CA ARG A 57 9.95 6.30 -13.11
C ARG A 57 10.30 5.59 -11.80
N SER A 58 11.55 5.22 -11.64
CA SER A 58 12.09 4.77 -10.37
C SER A 58 12.44 5.97 -9.50
N VAL A 59 12.04 5.93 -8.25
CA VAL A 59 12.25 7.04 -7.28
C VAL A 59 12.98 6.54 -6.05
N VAL A 60 12.71 5.31 -5.67
CA VAL A 60 13.27 4.65 -4.49
C VAL A 60 13.76 3.27 -4.86
N ASN A 61 14.73 2.79 -4.11
CA ASN A 61 15.38 1.53 -4.38
C ASN A 61 15.02 0.48 -3.34
N ASN A 62 14.63 -0.72 -3.78
CA ASN A 62 14.32 -1.84 -2.90
C ASN A 62 15.49 -2.21 -1.99
N ASP A 63 16.72 -2.19 -2.52
CA ASP A 63 17.91 -2.59 -1.76
C ASP A 63 18.20 -1.62 -0.61
N LYS A 64 17.93 -0.32 -0.81
CA LYS A 64 18.05 0.68 0.25
C LYS A 64 17.05 0.43 1.38
N CYS A 65 15.83 0.03 1.06
CA CYS A 65 14.85 -0.40 2.06
C CYS A 65 15.35 -1.62 2.83
N GLY A 66 16.02 -2.54 2.15
CA GLY A 66 16.63 -3.75 2.68
C GLY A 66 17.72 -3.51 3.74
N ASN A 67 18.32 -2.32 3.78
CA ASN A 67 19.31 -1.98 4.80
C ASN A 67 18.72 -1.96 6.23
N CYS A 68 17.42 -1.73 6.36
CA CYS A 68 16.71 -1.72 7.63
C CYS A 68 15.65 -2.83 7.71
N HIS A 69 15.01 -3.16 6.59
CA HIS A 69 14.03 -4.22 6.48
C HIS A 69 14.68 -5.46 5.88
N GLU A 70 14.89 -6.49 6.69
CA GLU A 70 15.47 -7.77 6.22
C GLU A 70 14.70 -8.33 5.01
N GLN A 71 13.38 -8.26 5.08
CA GLN A 71 12.49 -8.60 3.97
C GLN A 71 11.21 -7.78 4.04
N LEU A 72 10.92 -7.04 2.98
CA LEU A 72 9.60 -6.45 2.79
C LEU A 72 8.64 -7.55 2.34
N SER A 73 7.76 -7.99 3.24
CA SER A 73 6.79 -9.05 3.00
C SER A 73 5.46 -8.62 3.61
N LEU A 74 4.59 -8.04 2.79
CA LEU A 74 3.39 -7.35 3.23
C LEU A 74 2.11 -8.01 2.70
N HIS A 75 0.96 -7.59 3.22
CA HIS A 75 -0.37 -8.09 2.83
C HIS A 75 -0.50 -9.63 2.95
N GLY A 76 -0.11 -10.16 4.11
CA GLY A 76 -0.15 -11.60 4.34
C GLY A 76 1.03 -12.36 3.73
N GLY A 77 2.11 -11.65 3.39
CA GLY A 77 3.36 -12.23 2.94
C GLY A 77 3.50 -12.44 1.45
N SER A 78 2.49 -12.12 0.64
CA SER A 78 2.53 -12.41 -0.79
C SER A 78 3.13 -11.30 -1.66
N ARG A 79 3.35 -10.09 -1.11
CA ARG A 79 3.99 -8.95 -1.81
C ARG A 79 5.37 -8.75 -1.24
N VAL A 80 6.36 -9.27 -1.97
CA VAL A 80 7.72 -9.43 -1.46
C VAL A 80 8.69 -8.60 -2.31
N GLN A 81 9.50 -7.78 -1.63
CA GLN A 81 10.70 -7.10 -2.16
C GLN A 81 10.53 -6.35 -3.49
N ASN A 82 9.34 -5.85 -3.82
CA ASN A 82 9.14 -5.12 -5.06
C ASN A 82 8.22 -3.91 -4.89
N ILE A 83 8.80 -2.72 -4.88
CA ILE A 83 8.11 -1.44 -4.70
C ILE A 83 7.15 -1.17 -5.87
N ASP A 84 7.48 -1.61 -7.09
CA ASP A 84 6.62 -1.41 -8.25
C ASP A 84 5.28 -2.11 -8.09
N VAL A 85 5.26 -3.27 -7.43
CA VAL A 85 4.01 -3.93 -7.05
C VAL A 85 3.23 -3.09 -6.03
N CYS A 86 3.91 -2.48 -5.07
CA CYS A 86 3.25 -1.65 -4.06
C CYS A 86 2.55 -0.45 -4.68
N VAL A 87 3.23 0.26 -5.57
CA VAL A 87 2.71 1.49 -6.18
C VAL A 87 1.62 1.27 -7.22
N MET A 88 1.44 0.05 -7.72
CA MET A 88 0.29 -0.28 -8.57
C MET A 88 -1.05 -0.07 -7.83
N CYS A 89 -1.08 -0.38 -6.53
CA CYS A 89 -2.26 -0.17 -5.70
C CYS A 89 -2.17 1.12 -4.88
N HIS A 90 -1.00 1.41 -4.31
CA HIS A 90 -0.74 2.62 -3.55
C HIS A 90 -0.43 3.82 -4.47
N ASN A 91 -1.32 4.06 -5.42
CA ASN A 91 -1.25 5.15 -6.38
C ASN A 91 -1.80 6.47 -5.78
N PRO A 92 -1.66 7.62 -6.48
CA PRO A 92 -2.10 8.92 -5.99
C PRO A 92 -3.56 9.01 -5.55
N ASN A 93 -4.43 8.17 -6.10
CA ASN A 93 -5.86 8.18 -5.83
C ASN A 93 -6.29 7.20 -4.72
N LEU A 94 -5.37 6.43 -4.18
CA LEU A 94 -5.71 5.49 -3.12
C LEU A 94 -5.83 6.23 -1.78
N SER A 95 -7.00 6.14 -1.18
CA SER A 95 -7.29 6.66 0.16
C SER A 95 -8.05 5.62 0.99
N THR A 96 -8.33 5.95 2.24
CA THR A 96 -9.18 5.14 3.12
C THR A 96 -10.67 5.33 2.85
N SER A 97 -11.04 6.23 1.94
CA SER A 97 -12.42 6.56 1.58
C SER A 97 -13.28 5.33 1.31
N GLY A 98 -14.46 5.30 1.89
CA GLY A 98 -15.40 4.18 1.79
C GLY A 98 -14.98 2.91 2.54
N ARG A 99 -13.94 2.98 3.36
CA ARG A 99 -13.45 1.88 4.20
C ARG A 99 -13.60 2.14 5.69
N GLY A 100 -14.35 3.19 6.05
CA GLY A 100 -14.73 3.45 7.42
C GLY A 100 -15.61 2.33 7.97
N ALA A 101 -15.71 2.27 9.29
CA ALA A 101 -16.42 1.20 9.98
C ALA A 101 -17.92 1.19 9.62
N ASP A 102 -18.45 -0.01 9.39
CA ASP A 102 -19.89 -0.26 9.38
C ASP A 102 -20.32 -0.56 10.81
N PRO A 103 -21.39 0.08 11.33
CA PRO A 103 -21.88 -0.19 12.68
C PRO A 103 -22.14 -1.66 12.98
N ALA A 104 -22.60 -2.42 11.98
CA ALA A 104 -22.82 -3.86 12.13
C ALA A 104 -21.52 -4.65 12.33
N ASN A 105 -20.41 -4.17 11.80
CA ASN A 105 -19.11 -4.83 11.89
C ASN A 105 -18.31 -4.43 13.14
N LEU A 106 -18.70 -3.35 13.84
CA LEU A 106 -18.09 -2.97 15.12
C LEU A 106 -18.30 -4.01 16.22
N LEU A 107 -19.34 -4.80 16.12
CA LEU A 107 -19.63 -5.89 17.05
C LEU A 107 -18.80 -7.14 16.80
N LEU A 108 -18.11 -7.21 15.66
CA LEU A 108 -17.22 -8.32 15.33
C LEU A 108 -15.88 -8.13 16.02
N ALA A 109 -15.27 -9.23 16.43
CA ALA A 109 -13.99 -9.18 17.13
C ALA A 109 -12.96 -8.43 16.28
N SER A 110 -12.43 -7.33 16.83
CA SER A 110 -11.29 -6.63 16.31
C SER A 110 -10.08 -6.89 17.21
N SER A 111 -8.89 -6.79 16.65
CA SER A 111 -7.67 -7.05 17.40
C SER A 111 -7.42 -6.05 18.53
N ASP A 112 -7.99 -4.83 18.43
CA ASP A 112 -7.74 -3.74 19.39
C ASP A 112 -8.96 -2.84 19.52
N ALA A 113 -10.02 -3.35 20.16
CA ALA A 113 -11.30 -2.67 20.29
C ALA A 113 -11.22 -1.34 21.06
N ASP A 114 -10.18 -1.15 21.87
CA ASP A 114 -10.03 0.02 22.74
C ASP A 114 -9.31 1.21 22.06
N ASP A 115 -8.74 1.02 20.88
CA ASP A 115 -7.86 1.99 20.23
C ASP A 115 -8.51 2.83 19.10
N TYR A 116 -9.82 2.70 18.89
CA TYR A 116 -10.48 3.40 17.77
C TYR A 116 -10.65 4.91 17.95
N GLY A 117 -10.28 5.43 19.09
CA GLY A 117 -10.66 6.78 19.45
C GLY A 117 -12.17 6.89 19.72
N PRO A 118 -12.69 8.11 19.86
CA PRO A 118 -14.05 8.35 20.37
C PRO A 118 -15.15 7.86 19.41
N ASP A 119 -14.91 7.80 18.11
CA ASP A 119 -15.89 7.31 17.13
C ASP A 119 -15.23 6.81 15.84
N PRO A 120 -15.10 5.48 15.65
CA PRO A 120 -14.50 4.91 14.47
C PRO A 120 -15.31 5.15 13.18
N LEU A 121 -16.59 5.51 13.28
CA LEU A 121 -17.43 5.82 12.12
C LEU A 121 -17.09 7.19 11.53
N LEU A 122 -16.59 8.09 12.36
CA LEU A 122 -16.22 9.46 11.99
C LEU A 122 -14.72 9.63 11.77
N PHE A 123 -13.99 8.53 11.72
CA PHE A 123 -12.55 8.57 11.60
C PHE A 123 -12.15 9.26 10.27
N PRO A 124 -11.23 10.23 10.30
CA PRO A 124 -10.91 11.03 9.13
C PRO A 124 -10.30 10.18 8.02
N GLU A 125 -10.57 10.55 6.78
CA GLU A 125 -9.96 9.93 5.64
C GLU A 125 -8.46 10.26 5.56
N SER A 126 -7.65 9.26 5.26
CA SER A 126 -6.22 9.39 5.04
C SER A 126 -5.83 8.90 3.65
N SER A 127 -4.77 9.47 3.10
CA SER A 127 -4.20 8.97 1.86
C SER A 127 -3.38 7.71 2.11
N ASN A 128 -3.60 6.70 1.29
CA ASN A 128 -2.76 5.51 1.18
C ASN A 128 -1.87 5.57 -0.07
N HIS A 129 -1.69 6.74 -0.67
CA HIS A 129 -0.67 6.93 -1.70
C HIS A 129 0.71 6.56 -1.16
N PHE A 130 1.48 5.80 -1.90
CA PHE A 130 2.72 5.19 -1.41
C PHE A 130 3.65 6.21 -0.75
N LYS A 131 3.93 7.34 -1.41
CA LYS A 131 4.79 8.38 -0.84
C LYS A 131 4.24 8.95 0.47
N PHE A 132 2.93 9.19 0.56
CA PHE A 132 2.30 9.76 1.75
C PHE A 132 2.34 8.76 2.91
N MET A 133 2.02 7.51 2.62
CA MET A 133 2.01 6.41 3.58
C MET A 133 3.43 6.16 4.14
N ILE A 134 4.42 5.98 3.27
CA ILE A 134 5.78 5.66 3.71
C ILE A 134 6.39 6.83 4.50
N HIS A 135 6.26 8.06 4.03
CA HIS A 135 6.73 9.21 4.78
C HIS A 135 5.97 9.38 6.11
N GLY A 136 4.66 9.13 6.11
CA GLY A 136 3.82 9.20 7.31
C GLY A 136 4.25 8.21 8.39
N ILE A 137 4.62 7.00 8.00
CA ILE A 137 5.08 5.95 8.91
C ILE A 137 6.48 6.26 9.44
N HIS A 138 7.45 6.53 8.55
CA HIS A 138 8.84 6.68 8.95
C HIS A 138 9.13 8.02 9.66
N ALA A 139 8.35 9.06 9.39
CA ALA A 139 8.48 10.33 10.07
C ALA A 139 7.55 10.47 11.29
N ALA A 140 7.00 9.39 11.81
CA ALA A 140 6.00 9.41 12.87
C ALA A 140 6.41 10.26 14.08
N ALA A 141 7.65 10.13 14.54
CA ALA A 141 8.17 10.89 15.69
C ALA A 141 8.25 12.42 15.46
N PHE A 142 8.17 12.88 14.22
CA PHE A 142 8.28 14.30 13.85
C PHE A 142 6.94 14.89 13.39
N ARG A 143 5.88 14.08 13.35
CA ARG A 143 4.56 14.52 12.91
C ARG A 143 3.72 14.98 14.09
N THR A 144 3.08 16.11 13.92
CA THR A 144 2.07 16.61 14.89
C THR A 144 0.74 15.89 14.73
N THR A 145 0.44 15.40 13.53
CA THR A 145 -0.75 14.60 13.25
C THR A 145 -0.29 13.19 12.90
N PRO A 146 -0.69 12.17 13.64
CA PRO A 146 -0.33 10.79 13.36
C PRO A 146 -0.77 10.35 11.96
N TYR A 147 -0.04 9.37 11.40
CA TYR A 147 -0.54 8.62 10.27
C TYR A 147 -1.36 7.46 10.82
N GLU A 148 -2.66 7.58 10.71
CA GLU A 148 -3.61 6.65 11.28
C GLU A 148 -4.90 6.59 10.46
N PHE A 149 -5.59 5.47 10.52
CA PHE A 149 -6.91 5.31 9.93
C PHE A 149 -7.61 4.05 10.45
N VAL A 150 -8.94 4.03 10.34
CA VAL A 150 -9.77 2.86 10.60
C VAL A 150 -10.13 2.17 9.29
N ARG A 151 -10.11 0.86 9.29
CA ARG A 151 -10.49 0.03 8.14
C ARG A 151 -11.44 -1.06 8.55
N ASP A 152 -12.62 -1.05 7.95
CA ASP A 152 -13.56 -2.15 8.01
C ASP A 152 -13.16 -3.25 7.02
N ARG A 153 -13.00 -4.46 7.53
CA ARG A 153 -12.71 -5.68 6.76
C ARG A 153 -13.93 -6.62 6.68
N GLY A 154 -15.13 -6.09 6.88
CA GLY A 154 -16.36 -6.87 6.87
C GLY A 154 -16.39 -7.90 7.99
N THR A 155 -16.66 -9.16 7.67
CA THR A 155 -16.74 -10.25 8.65
C THR A 155 -15.46 -10.51 9.43
N SER A 156 -14.32 -9.94 8.99
CA SER A 156 -13.06 -10.02 9.72
C SER A 156 -12.91 -8.93 10.77
N GLY A 157 -13.89 -8.03 10.91
CA GLY A 157 -13.91 -6.98 11.92
C GLY A 157 -13.36 -5.64 11.44
N VAL A 158 -13.37 -4.69 12.35
CA VAL A 158 -12.86 -3.33 12.16
C VAL A 158 -11.48 -3.24 12.80
N TYR A 159 -10.54 -2.64 12.09
CA TYR A 159 -9.15 -2.51 12.53
C TYR A 159 -8.75 -1.04 12.56
N TYR A 160 -8.09 -0.66 13.64
CA TYR A 160 -7.41 0.61 13.79
C TYR A 160 -5.93 0.46 13.46
N TYR A 161 -5.45 1.32 12.60
CA TYR A 161 -4.04 1.40 12.22
C TYR A 161 -3.48 2.74 12.67
N ASN A 162 -2.50 2.67 13.56
CA ASN A 162 -1.80 3.85 14.07
C ASN A 162 -0.30 3.59 14.08
N TRP A 163 0.45 4.43 13.40
CA TRP A 163 1.91 4.34 13.31
C TRP A 163 2.63 5.41 14.11
N SER A 164 1.96 6.14 15.02
CA SER A 164 2.55 7.22 15.82
C SER A 164 3.73 6.78 16.69
N HIS A 165 3.81 5.50 17.01
CA HIS A 165 4.85 4.89 17.83
C HIS A 165 6.05 4.38 17.02
N VAL A 166 6.01 4.47 15.69
CA VAL A 166 7.13 4.02 14.86
C VAL A 166 8.32 4.96 15.03
N THR A 167 9.47 4.37 15.31
CA THR A 167 10.74 5.07 15.39
C THR A 167 11.60 4.74 14.19
N PHE A 168 12.14 5.78 13.56
CA PHE A 168 13.09 5.61 12.45
C PHE A 168 14.51 5.56 13.00
N PRO A 169 15.28 4.50 12.73
CA PRO A 169 16.59 4.31 13.34
C PRO A 169 17.71 5.20 12.76
N GLY A 170 17.44 5.89 11.65
CA GLY A 170 18.37 6.77 10.96
C GLY A 170 17.99 8.25 11.06
N ILE A 171 18.56 9.05 10.17
CA ILE A 171 18.24 10.46 10.02
C ILE A 171 17.12 10.60 9.01
N VAL A 172 15.92 10.96 9.49
CA VAL A 172 14.69 11.03 8.66
C VAL A 172 14.80 12.05 7.52
N SER A 173 15.62 13.09 7.68
CA SER A 173 15.86 14.10 6.64
C SER A 173 16.94 13.70 5.63
N ASP A 174 17.64 12.58 5.81
CA ASP A 174 18.52 12.06 4.77
C ASP A 174 17.74 11.25 3.74
N CYS A 175 17.26 11.95 2.72
CA CYS A 175 16.44 11.36 1.66
C CYS A 175 17.16 10.23 0.91
N ARG A 176 18.49 10.25 0.87
CA ARG A 176 19.33 9.24 0.18
C ARG A 176 19.22 7.86 0.82
N THR A 177 18.74 7.78 2.05
CA THR A 177 18.50 6.49 2.73
C THR A 177 17.55 5.59 1.94
N CYS A 178 16.58 6.18 1.22
CA CYS A 178 15.56 5.46 0.45
C CYS A 178 15.54 5.85 -1.03
N HIS A 179 15.79 7.12 -1.33
CA HIS A 179 15.66 7.67 -2.67
C HIS A 179 16.93 7.47 -3.51
N ASP A 180 16.72 7.32 -4.80
CA ASP A 180 17.80 7.43 -5.77
C ASP A 180 18.13 8.91 -6.00
N GLU A 181 19.40 9.17 -6.32
CA GLU A 181 19.89 10.53 -6.59
C GLU A 181 19.13 11.17 -7.75
N GLY A 182 18.82 12.45 -7.65
CA GLY A 182 18.08 13.18 -8.67
C GLY A 182 16.56 13.00 -8.60
N THR A 183 16.03 12.27 -7.62
CA THR A 183 14.59 11.94 -7.58
C THR A 183 13.80 12.65 -6.47
N TYR A 184 14.49 13.41 -5.60
CA TYR A 184 13.90 14.07 -4.44
C TYR A 184 14.24 15.57 -4.35
N GLU A 185 15.09 16.07 -5.22
CA GLU A 185 15.47 17.49 -5.29
C GLU A 185 14.31 18.35 -5.80
N LEU A 186 14.35 19.62 -5.43
CA LEU A 186 13.38 20.62 -5.89
C LEU A 186 13.99 21.53 -6.96
N PRO A 187 13.21 21.93 -7.98
CA PRO A 187 11.79 21.59 -8.22
C PRO A 187 11.62 20.12 -8.66
N LEU A 188 10.50 19.54 -8.27
CA LEU A 188 10.14 18.21 -8.77
C LEU A 188 9.91 18.23 -10.27
N GLU A 189 10.10 17.09 -10.93
CA GLU A 189 9.82 16.92 -12.35
C GLU A 189 8.38 17.29 -12.71
N GLU A 190 8.20 17.84 -13.90
CA GLU A 190 6.86 18.13 -14.44
C GLU A 190 6.06 16.85 -14.66
N GLY A 191 4.75 16.96 -14.55
CA GLY A 191 3.84 15.84 -14.79
C GLY A 191 3.64 14.88 -13.61
N LEU A 192 4.25 15.16 -12.46
CA LEU A 192 4.01 14.35 -11.26
C LEU A 192 2.58 14.55 -10.75
N LEU A 193 1.90 13.42 -10.57
CA LEU A 193 0.57 13.46 -10.00
C LEU A 193 0.61 13.79 -8.50
N PRO A 194 -0.18 14.75 -8.04
CA PRO A 194 -0.30 15.05 -6.62
C PRO A 194 -0.97 13.89 -5.87
N THR A 195 -0.71 13.81 -4.58
CA THR A 195 -1.49 12.94 -3.71
C THR A 195 -2.91 13.48 -3.63
N THR A 196 -3.87 12.65 -4.03
CA THR A 196 -5.28 13.00 -3.92
C THR A 196 -5.76 12.55 -2.55
N ILE A 197 -6.20 13.51 -1.74
CA ILE A 197 -6.91 13.25 -0.49
C ILE A 197 -8.28 13.87 -0.66
N ARG A 198 -9.31 13.05 -0.53
CA ARG A 198 -10.61 13.59 -0.26
C ARG A 198 -10.67 13.89 1.23
N THR A 199 -10.67 15.14 1.58
CA THR A 199 -11.04 15.57 2.93
C THR A 199 -12.54 15.33 3.10
N THR A 200 -12.87 14.26 3.79
CA THR A 200 -14.13 14.23 4.48
C THR A 200 -14.03 15.29 5.56
N THR A 201 -14.92 16.24 5.56
CA THR A 201 -14.91 17.34 6.52
C THR A 201 -15.31 16.88 7.93
N GLY A 202 -15.42 15.56 8.16
CA GLY A 202 -15.88 15.02 9.43
C GLY A 202 -17.31 15.44 9.73
N ASN A 203 -18.13 15.68 8.71
CA ASN A 203 -19.56 15.88 8.92
C ASN A 203 -20.11 14.60 9.52
N ALA A 204 -20.50 14.67 10.78
CA ALA A 204 -21.13 13.58 11.52
C ALA A 204 -22.33 12.94 10.81
N ASN A 205 -22.76 13.53 9.70
CA ASN A 205 -23.88 13.09 8.87
C ASN A 205 -23.46 12.50 7.51
N GLU A 206 -22.16 12.46 7.17
CA GLU A 206 -21.73 11.81 5.93
C GLU A 206 -21.76 10.29 6.13
N THR A 207 -22.65 9.64 5.42
CA THR A 207 -22.68 8.18 5.39
C THR A 207 -21.53 7.65 4.53
N ARG A 208 -21.08 6.42 4.82
CA ARG A 208 -20.10 5.70 4.02
C ARG A 208 -20.45 5.68 2.52
N GLN A 209 -21.75 5.57 2.18
CA GLN A 209 -22.23 5.60 0.81
C GLN A 209 -22.04 6.97 0.16
N GLN A 210 -22.28 8.06 0.89
CA GLN A 210 -22.03 9.42 0.39
C GLN A 210 -20.53 9.66 0.15
N ILE A 211 -19.69 9.18 1.04
CA ILE A 211 -18.24 9.23 0.88
C ILE A 211 -17.78 8.39 -0.32
N ALA A 212 -18.35 7.22 -0.52
CA ALA A 212 -18.04 6.35 -1.65
C ALA A 212 -18.57 6.88 -2.99
N ALA A 213 -19.76 7.48 -3.00
CA ALA A 213 -20.42 8.00 -4.21
C ALA A 213 -19.77 9.29 -4.75
N ALA A 214 -18.96 9.94 -3.97
CA ALA A 214 -18.29 11.18 -4.36
C ALA A 214 -16.84 10.97 -4.87
N ARG A 215 -16.50 9.73 -5.22
CA ARG A 215 -15.22 9.33 -5.86
C ARG A 215 -15.20 9.50 -7.36
#